data_97c9aff2ff4a7082dffc9fb8da581d89
#
_entry.id   97c9aff2ff4a7082dffc9fb8da581d89
#
_cell.length_a   1.000
_cell.length_b   1.000
_cell.length_c   1.000
_cell.angle_alpha   90.00
_cell.angle_beta   90.00
_cell.angle_gamma   90.00
#
_symmetry.space_group_name_H-M   'P 1'
#
loop_
_entity.id
_entity.type
_entity.pdbx_description
1 polymer ?
#
loop_
_entity_poly.entity_id
_entity_poly.type
_entity_poly.pdbx_seq_one_letter_code
_entity_poly.pdbx_strand_id
1 'polypeptide(L)'
;NGITFRRWLLHCDPEMTEFITSLIGPGFKKNAEELEKLGAYVNDEEVLKKLLAVKGTRKTELKNYLAKTQGIELDDNSIYDIQIKRLHEYKRQQMNALYVIHKYFEIKAGKKPARPITVIFGAKAAPAYIIAKDIIHLILCLQELIANDPEVAPYLKVVMVENYNVTLAEKLIPAADIH
;
A
#
# COMPACT_ATOMS: atom_id res chain seq x y z
N ASN A 1 -10.23 -12.74 -14.64
CA ASN A 1 -9.30 -11.78 -14.06
C ASN A 1 -9.30 -11.83 -12.52
N GLY A 2 -9.30 -13.03 -11.94
CA GLY A 2 -9.20 -13.19 -10.50
C GLY A 2 -7.85 -12.72 -9.97
N ILE A 3 -7.89 -12.01 -8.85
CA ILE A 3 -6.68 -11.77 -8.06
C ILE A 3 -6.45 -13.06 -7.29
N THR A 4 -5.39 -13.79 -7.63
CA THR A 4 -5.04 -15.02 -6.92
C THR A 4 -3.79 -14.78 -6.08
N PHE A 5 -3.72 -15.42 -4.90
CA PHE A 5 -2.51 -15.37 -4.08
C PHE A 5 -1.27 -15.84 -4.86
N ARG A 6 -1.43 -16.77 -5.81
CA ARG A 6 -0.34 -17.22 -6.69
C ARG A 6 0.30 -16.07 -7.47
N ARG A 7 -0.49 -15.14 -8.01
CA ARG A 7 0.08 -13.98 -8.70
C ARG A 7 0.78 -13.06 -7.73
N TRP A 8 0.08 -12.63 -6.69
CA TRP A 8 0.53 -11.55 -5.81
C TRP A 8 1.57 -12.00 -4.79
N LEU A 9 1.57 -13.27 -4.41
CA LEU A 9 2.57 -13.85 -3.52
C LEU A 9 3.67 -14.56 -4.32
N LEU A 10 3.32 -15.62 -5.12
CA LEU A 10 4.36 -16.47 -5.72
C LEU A 10 5.12 -15.78 -6.85
N HIS A 11 4.46 -14.95 -7.65
CA HIS A 11 5.08 -14.28 -8.79
C HIS A 11 5.67 -12.92 -8.41
N CYS A 12 4.95 -12.11 -7.65
CA CYS A 12 5.36 -10.74 -7.35
C CYS A 12 6.26 -10.61 -6.11
N ASP A 13 6.28 -11.62 -5.23
CA ASP A 13 7.12 -11.64 -4.03
C ASP A 13 7.80 -13.02 -3.83
N PRO A 14 8.78 -13.35 -4.68
CA PRO A 14 9.48 -14.63 -4.58
C PRO A 14 10.22 -14.79 -3.25
N GLU A 15 10.79 -13.73 -2.67
CA GLU A 15 11.48 -13.80 -1.39
C GLU A 15 10.51 -14.16 -0.25
N MET A 16 9.32 -13.58 -0.21
CA MET A 16 8.26 -13.97 0.73
C MET A 16 7.82 -15.42 0.49
N THR A 17 7.70 -15.82 -0.77
CA THR A 17 7.35 -17.20 -1.15
C THR A 17 8.37 -18.22 -0.64
N GLU A 18 9.66 -17.94 -0.77
CA GLU A 18 10.73 -18.80 -0.27
C GLU A 18 10.74 -18.82 1.24
N PHE A 19 10.55 -17.68 1.89
CA PHE A 19 10.46 -17.60 3.35
C PHE A 19 9.28 -18.44 3.87
N ILE A 20 8.08 -18.31 3.32
CA ILE A 20 6.93 -19.14 3.70
C ILE A 20 7.22 -20.63 3.43
N THR A 21 7.85 -20.94 2.29
CA THR A 21 8.23 -22.33 1.97
C THR A 21 9.16 -22.92 3.01
N SER A 22 10.08 -22.14 3.57
CA SER A 22 10.99 -22.61 4.64
C SER A 22 10.28 -22.91 5.96
N LEU A 23 9.14 -22.27 6.22
CA LEU A 23 8.37 -22.44 7.46
C LEU A 23 7.37 -23.58 7.40
N ILE A 24 6.61 -23.68 6.29
CA ILE A 24 5.46 -24.60 6.20
C ILE A 24 5.54 -25.59 5.02
N GLY A 25 6.64 -25.56 4.27
CA GLY A 25 6.81 -26.39 3.07
C GLY A 25 6.10 -25.84 1.83
N PRO A 26 6.25 -26.44 0.66
CA PRO A 26 5.77 -25.92 -0.62
C PRO A 26 4.29 -26.19 -0.92
N GLY A 27 3.57 -26.91 -0.08
CA GLY A 27 2.19 -27.35 -0.34
C GLY A 27 1.21 -26.21 -0.58
N PHE A 28 1.37 -25.08 0.10
CA PHE A 28 0.52 -23.89 -0.06
C PHE A 28 0.51 -23.34 -1.49
N LYS A 29 1.55 -23.62 -2.29
CA LYS A 29 1.61 -23.18 -3.70
C LYS A 29 0.49 -23.81 -4.54
N LYS A 30 -0.03 -24.96 -4.12
CA LYS A 30 -1.15 -25.67 -4.76
C LYS A 30 -2.44 -25.52 -3.97
N ASN A 31 -2.37 -25.56 -2.65
CA ASN A 31 -3.50 -25.41 -1.74
C ASN A 31 -3.28 -24.23 -0.79
N ALA A 32 -4.02 -23.13 -1.01
CA ALA A 32 -3.88 -21.90 -0.21
C ALA A 32 -4.28 -22.08 1.27
N GLU A 33 -5.10 -23.08 1.61
CA GLU A 33 -5.52 -23.35 2.98
C GLU A 33 -4.32 -23.74 3.87
N GLU A 34 -3.25 -24.27 3.28
CA GLU A 34 -2.04 -24.56 4.04
C GLU A 34 -1.34 -23.32 4.64
N LEU A 35 -1.67 -22.11 4.14
CA LEU A 35 -1.17 -20.87 4.73
C LEU A 35 -1.64 -20.71 6.19
N GLU A 36 -2.72 -21.36 6.62
CA GLU A 36 -3.18 -21.36 8.02
C GLU A 36 -2.10 -21.91 8.97
N LYS A 37 -1.20 -22.76 8.51
CA LYS A 37 -0.07 -23.27 9.28
C LYS A 37 0.87 -22.16 9.79
N LEU A 38 0.87 -20.99 9.13
CA LEU A 38 1.62 -19.83 9.58
C LEU A 38 1.13 -19.31 10.92
N GLY A 39 -0.09 -19.66 11.34
CA GLY A 39 -0.63 -19.35 12.65
C GLY A 39 0.24 -19.87 13.81
N ALA A 40 1.03 -20.92 13.60
CA ALA A 40 1.97 -21.43 14.60
C ALA A 40 3.12 -20.45 14.93
N TYR A 41 3.39 -19.47 14.06
CA TYR A 41 4.52 -18.54 14.17
C TYR A 41 4.11 -17.12 14.58
N VAL A 42 2.85 -16.88 14.94
CA VAL A 42 2.35 -15.51 15.25
C VAL A 42 3.06 -14.83 16.41
N ASN A 43 3.70 -15.60 17.30
CA ASN A 43 4.46 -15.10 18.45
C ASN A 43 5.96 -15.39 18.33
N ASP A 44 6.43 -15.87 17.18
CA ASP A 44 7.85 -16.15 16.94
C ASP A 44 8.56 -14.88 16.50
N GLU A 45 9.35 -14.27 17.39
CA GLU A 45 10.01 -12.98 17.16
C GLU A 45 10.98 -13.02 15.97
N GLU A 46 11.69 -14.13 15.75
CA GLU A 46 12.64 -14.26 14.64
C GLU A 46 11.90 -14.36 13.30
N VAL A 47 10.79 -15.09 13.27
CA VAL A 47 9.92 -15.16 12.08
C VAL A 47 9.30 -13.80 11.77
N LEU A 48 8.78 -13.09 12.78
CA LEU A 48 8.21 -11.75 12.61
C LEU A 48 9.25 -10.74 12.12
N LYS A 49 10.46 -10.78 12.67
CA LYS A 49 11.58 -9.93 12.25
C LYS A 49 11.99 -10.20 10.80
N LYS A 50 12.04 -11.47 10.39
CA LYS A 50 12.33 -11.84 9.00
C LYS A 50 11.22 -11.40 8.06
N LEU A 51 9.96 -11.54 8.45
CA LEU A 51 8.79 -11.05 7.71
C LEU A 51 8.90 -9.54 7.45
N LEU A 52 9.21 -8.76 8.49
CA LEU A 52 9.40 -7.31 8.37
C LEU A 52 10.57 -6.94 7.48
N ALA A 53 11.66 -7.70 7.49
CA ALA A 53 12.81 -7.49 6.62
C ALA A 53 12.43 -7.68 5.13
N VAL A 54 11.73 -8.77 4.80
CA VAL A 54 11.24 -9.03 3.42
C VAL A 54 10.28 -7.92 2.98
N LYS A 55 9.36 -7.51 3.85
CA LYS A 55 8.44 -6.38 3.58
C LYS A 55 9.23 -5.09 3.34
N GLY A 56 10.26 -4.82 4.14
CA GLY A 56 11.14 -3.66 3.97
C GLY A 56 11.81 -3.63 2.60
N THR A 57 12.30 -4.77 2.10
CA THR A 57 12.87 -4.90 0.75
C THR A 57 11.86 -4.45 -0.32
N ARG A 58 10.62 -4.93 -0.25
CA ARG A 58 9.55 -4.55 -1.23
C ARG A 58 9.25 -3.05 -1.17
N LYS A 59 9.22 -2.47 0.03
CA LYS A 59 8.99 -1.02 0.21
C LYS A 59 10.12 -0.18 -0.40
N THR A 60 11.36 -0.57 -0.17
CA THR A 60 12.54 0.10 -0.75
C THR A 60 12.55 -0.01 -2.28
N GLU A 61 12.18 -1.17 -2.84
CA GLU A 61 12.05 -1.35 -4.28
C GLU A 61 10.97 -0.43 -4.88
N LEU A 62 9.80 -0.36 -4.24
CA LEU A 62 8.72 0.53 -4.67
C LEU A 62 9.15 2.01 -4.60
N LYS A 63 9.78 2.42 -3.50
CA LYS A 63 10.34 3.76 -3.32
C LYS A 63 11.26 4.14 -4.48
N ASN A 64 12.25 3.30 -4.76
CA ASN A 64 13.21 3.55 -5.84
C ASN A 64 12.55 3.58 -7.21
N TYR A 65 11.58 2.70 -7.44
CA TYR A 65 10.83 2.66 -8.70
C TYR A 65 10.01 3.95 -8.91
N LEU A 66 9.25 4.40 -7.91
CA LEU A 66 8.42 5.60 -8.02
C LEU A 66 9.26 6.88 -8.10
N ALA A 67 10.37 6.96 -7.36
CA ALA A 67 11.31 8.08 -7.48
C ALA A 67 11.86 8.19 -8.92
N LYS A 68 12.28 7.07 -9.50
CA LYS A 68 12.84 7.04 -10.87
C LYS A 68 11.81 7.32 -11.95
N THR A 69 10.58 6.81 -11.83
CA THR A 69 9.59 6.82 -12.92
C THR A 69 8.59 7.95 -12.85
N GLN A 70 8.33 8.47 -11.65
CA GLN A 70 7.30 9.49 -11.41
C GLN A 70 7.79 10.67 -10.54
N GLY A 71 9.05 10.66 -10.09
CA GLY A 71 9.59 11.70 -9.20
C GLY A 71 8.95 11.71 -7.82
N ILE A 72 8.34 10.59 -7.39
CA ILE A 72 7.65 10.48 -6.11
C ILE A 72 8.61 9.93 -5.05
N GLU A 73 8.91 10.76 -4.05
CA GLU A 73 9.73 10.36 -2.91
C GLU A 73 8.86 9.71 -1.83
N LEU A 74 9.22 8.51 -1.39
CA LEU A 74 8.55 7.77 -0.31
C LEU A 74 9.50 7.55 0.87
N ASP A 75 8.93 7.52 2.08
CA ASP A 75 9.61 7.02 3.28
C ASP A 75 9.26 5.54 3.49
N ASP A 76 10.22 4.66 3.29
CA ASP A 76 10.06 3.21 3.45
C ASP A 76 9.90 2.76 4.91
N ASN A 77 10.12 3.64 5.90
CA ASN A 77 9.76 3.41 7.30
C ASN A 77 8.28 3.72 7.60
N SER A 78 7.58 4.46 6.73
CA SER A 78 6.16 4.76 6.95
C SER A 78 5.27 3.53 6.75
N ILE A 79 4.07 3.55 7.31
CA ILE A 79 3.04 2.55 7.01
C ILE A 79 2.49 2.85 5.61
N TYR A 80 2.56 1.88 4.69
CA TYR A 80 1.98 2.01 3.37
C TYR A 80 0.54 1.50 3.36
N ASP A 81 -0.41 2.43 3.32
CA ASP A 81 -1.83 2.18 3.08
C ASP A 81 -2.10 2.36 1.57
N ILE A 82 -2.34 1.27 0.86
CA ILE A 82 -2.40 1.26 -0.60
C ILE A 82 -3.80 0.92 -1.07
N GLN A 83 -4.45 1.85 -1.78
CA GLN A 83 -5.73 1.62 -2.42
C GLN A 83 -5.62 1.76 -3.94
N ILE A 84 -5.48 0.65 -4.64
CA ILE A 84 -5.24 0.58 -6.09
C ILE A 84 -6.34 -0.21 -6.80
N LYS A 85 -7.28 0.51 -7.38
CA LYS A 85 -8.40 -0.05 -8.15
C LYS A 85 -9.02 1.02 -9.04
N ARG A 86 -9.70 0.63 -10.12
CA ARG A 86 -10.45 1.60 -10.95
C ARG A 86 -11.35 2.43 -10.04
N LEU A 87 -11.37 3.74 -10.27
CA LEU A 87 -12.17 4.63 -9.45
C LEU A 87 -13.64 4.42 -9.71
N HIS A 88 -14.39 4.21 -8.64
CA HIS A 88 -15.83 4.05 -8.67
C HIS A 88 -16.41 4.29 -7.27
N GLU A 89 -17.60 4.89 -7.19
CA GLU A 89 -18.27 5.20 -5.90
C GLU A 89 -18.36 3.99 -4.97
N TYR A 90 -18.77 2.80 -5.48
CA TYR A 90 -18.88 1.59 -4.66
C TYR A 90 -17.54 1.02 -4.17
N LYS A 91 -16.41 1.47 -4.74
CA LYS A 91 -15.07 1.08 -4.27
C LYS A 91 -14.53 1.97 -3.16
N ARG A 92 -15.29 3.01 -2.82
CA ARG A 92 -15.11 3.82 -1.61
C ARG A 92 -13.78 4.56 -1.49
N GLN A 93 -13.14 4.94 -2.59
CA GLN A 93 -11.94 5.80 -2.54
C GLN A 93 -12.25 7.13 -1.84
N GLN A 94 -13.47 7.65 -2.01
CA GLN A 94 -13.93 8.83 -1.29
C GLN A 94 -13.93 8.62 0.23
N MET A 95 -14.34 7.44 0.73
CA MET A 95 -14.27 7.16 2.18
C MET A 95 -12.84 7.15 2.69
N ASN A 96 -11.90 6.63 1.92
CA ASN A 96 -10.49 6.68 2.29
C ASN A 96 -9.96 8.13 2.27
N ALA A 97 -10.37 8.95 1.31
CA ALA A 97 -10.04 10.39 1.31
C ALA A 97 -10.60 11.10 2.57
N LEU A 98 -11.83 10.78 2.99
CA LEU A 98 -12.40 11.30 4.25
C LEU A 98 -11.62 10.81 5.48
N TYR A 99 -11.14 9.57 5.47
CA TYR A 99 -10.25 9.07 6.53
C TYR A 99 -8.93 9.83 6.56
N VAL A 100 -8.34 10.16 5.42
CA VAL A 100 -7.14 11.02 5.32
C VAL A 100 -7.41 12.39 5.95
N ILE A 101 -8.56 13.01 5.64
CA ILE A 101 -8.97 14.29 6.24
C ILE A 101 -9.10 14.15 7.77
N HIS A 102 -9.71 13.07 8.25
CA HIS A 102 -9.81 12.80 9.68
C HIS A 102 -8.41 12.70 10.32
N LYS A 103 -7.49 11.95 9.72
CA LYS A 103 -6.10 11.85 10.20
C LYS A 103 -5.37 13.19 10.19
N TYR A 104 -5.56 14.00 9.16
CA TYR A 104 -5.03 15.36 9.12
C TYR A 104 -5.44 16.16 10.35
N PHE A 105 -6.73 16.19 10.68
CA PHE A 105 -7.22 16.91 11.87
C PHE A 105 -6.78 16.28 13.19
N GLU A 106 -6.65 14.96 13.29
CA GLU A 106 -6.08 14.31 14.48
C GLU A 106 -4.64 14.78 14.73
N ILE A 107 -3.82 14.83 13.67
CA ILE A 107 -2.42 15.30 13.77
C ILE A 107 -2.38 16.78 14.17
N LYS A 108 -3.22 17.63 13.56
CA LYS A 108 -3.36 19.06 13.95
C LYS A 108 -3.80 19.22 15.40
N ALA A 109 -4.60 18.31 15.93
CA ALA A 109 -5.00 18.26 17.35
C ALA A 109 -3.92 17.64 18.28
N GLY A 110 -2.72 17.33 17.75
CA GLY A 110 -1.60 16.79 18.53
C GLY A 110 -1.56 15.26 18.64
N LYS A 111 -2.51 14.52 18.03
CA LYS A 111 -2.54 13.06 18.03
C LYS A 111 -1.64 12.51 16.91
N LYS A 112 -0.34 12.53 17.14
CA LYS A 112 0.65 12.09 16.17
C LYS A 112 0.75 10.56 16.14
N PRO A 113 0.77 9.91 14.96
CA PRO A 113 0.99 8.47 14.87
C PRO A 113 2.42 8.12 15.27
N ALA A 114 2.62 6.93 15.84
CA ALA A 114 3.95 6.42 16.24
C ALA A 114 4.88 6.18 15.04
N ARG A 115 4.30 5.88 13.87
CA ARG A 115 5.01 5.78 12.58
C ARG A 115 4.28 6.63 11.56
N PRO A 116 5.02 7.29 10.65
CA PRO A 116 4.39 8.02 9.55
C PRO A 116 3.48 7.12 8.72
N ILE A 117 2.45 7.68 8.13
CA ILE A 117 1.51 6.97 7.26
C ILE A 117 1.62 7.55 5.86
N THR A 118 1.81 6.70 4.87
CA THR A 118 1.78 7.07 3.46
C THR A 118 0.59 6.39 2.79
N VAL A 119 -0.41 7.16 2.42
CA VAL A 119 -1.60 6.67 1.71
C VAL A 119 -1.35 6.78 0.20
N ILE A 120 -1.31 5.65 -0.48
CA ILE A 120 -1.02 5.58 -1.91
C ILE A 120 -2.28 5.18 -2.67
N PHE A 121 -2.79 6.11 -3.47
CA PHE A 121 -3.89 5.86 -4.39
C PHE A 121 -3.38 5.54 -5.78
N GLY A 122 -4.00 4.57 -6.44
CA GLY A 122 -3.78 4.28 -7.84
C GLY A 122 -5.11 3.97 -8.51
N ALA A 123 -5.53 4.84 -9.42
CA ALA A 123 -6.84 4.72 -10.05
C ALA A 123 -6.84 5.28 -11.47
N LYS A 124 -7.85 4.88 -12.24
CA LYS A 124 -8.23 5.50 -13.52
C LYS A 124 -9.72 5.70 -13.52
N ALA A 125 -10.17 6.87 -14.00
CA ALA A 125 -11.57 7.19 -14.20
C ALA A 125 -11.92 7.13 -15.70
N ALA A 126 -13.12 6.69 -16.02
CA ALA A 126 -13.64 6.84 -17.39
C ALA A 126 -13.82 8.34 -17.72
N PRO A 127 -13.53 8.78 -18.95
CA PRO A 127 -13.60 10.21 -19.30
C PRO A 127 -14.93 10.89 -19.01
N ALA A 128 -16.05 10.18 -19.19
CA ALA A 128 -17.39 10.69 -18.93
C ALA A 128 -17.86 10.58 -17.46
N TYR A 129 -17.07 9.94 -16.58
CA TYR A 129 -17.46 9.74 -15.19
C TYR A 129 -17.00 10.91 -14.33
N ILE A 130 -17.82 11.97 -14.26
CA ILE A 130 -17.49 13.23 -13.62
C ILE A 130 -17.13 13.04 -12.14
N ILE A 131 -18.01 12.38 -11.36
CA ILE A 131 -17.78 12.15 -9.91
C ILE A 131 -16.46 11.42 -9.65
N ALA A 132 -16.08 10.47 -10.50
CA ALA A 132 -14.80 9.79 -10.37
C ALA A 132 -13.61 10.75 -10.56
N LYS A 133 -13.71 11.70 -11.47
CA LYS A 133 -12.69 12.74 -11.67
C LYS A 133 -12.64 13.71 -10.50
N ASP A 134 -13.79 14.06 -9.94
CA ASP A 134 -13.87 14.92 -8.75
C ASP A 134 -13.22 14.25 -7.53
N ILE A 135 -13.39 12.94 -7.36
CA ILE A 135 -12.70 12.18 -6.30
C ILE A 135 -11.18 12.16 -6.52
N ILE A 136 -10.70 12.00 -7.75
CA ILE A 136 -9.27 12.11 -8.07
C ILE A 136 -8.77 13.53 -7.73
N HIS A 137 -9.52 14.55 -8.11
CA HIS A 137 -9.17 15.93 -7.81
C HIS A 137 -9.10 16.18 -6.29
N LEU A 138 -10.06 15.68 -5.52
CA LEU A 138 -10.01 15.73 -4.04
C LEU A 138 -8.73 15.10 -3.50
N ILE A 139 -8.34 13.91 -3.99
CA ILE A 139 -7.11 13.24 -3.56
C ILE A 139 -5.87 14.08 -3.88
N LEU A 140 -5.81 14.70 -5.06
CA LEU A 140 -4.70 15.58 -5.46
C LEU A 140 -4.66 16.84 -4.59
N CYS A 141 -5.80 17.46 -4.28
CA CYS A 141 -5.86 18.57 -3.34
C CYS A 141 -5.36 18.18 -1.94
N LEU A 142 -5.71 16.99 -1.45
CA LEU A 142 -5.21 16.49 -0.17
C LEU A 142 -3.70 16.23 -0.21
N GLN A 143 -3.19 15.69 -1.31
CA GLN A 143 -1.75 15.50 -1.51
C GLN A 143 -1.00 16.84 -1.39
N GLU A 144 -1.48 17.88 -2.07
CA GLU A 144 -0.88 19.20 -2.05
C GLU A 144 -1.02 19.88 -0.67
N LEU A 145 -2.21 19.86 -0.09
CA LEU A 145 -2.47 20.43 1.25
C LEU A 145 -1.52 19.84 2.29
N ILE A 146 -1.43 18.51 2.34
CA ILE A 146 -0.63 17.81 3.35
C ILE A 146 0.87 18.04 3.12
N ALA A 147 1.32 18.04 1.87
CA ALA A 147 2.74 18.28 1.55
C ALA A 147 3.20 19.69 1.95
N ASN A 148 2.30 20.68 1.94
CA ASN A 148 2.58 22.06 2.29
C ASN A 148 2.31 22.41 3.77
N ASP A 149 1.83 21.47 4.58
CA ASP A 149 1.62 21.67 6.02
C ASP A 149 2.77 21.07 6.85
N PRO A 150 3.70 21.90 7.38
CA PRO A 150 4.86 21.41 8.11
C PRO A 150 4.53 20.71 9.44
N GLU A 151 3.33 20.90 9.98
CA GLU A 151 2.88 20.20 11.17
C GLU A 151 2.40 18.78 10.86
N VAL A 152 1.93 18.53 9.65
CA VAL A 152 1.31 17.25 9.22
C VAL A 152 2.22 16.43 8.34
N ALA A 153 2.94 17.06 7.40
CA ALA A 153 3.79 16.38 6.42
C ALA A 153 4.79 15.36 7.01
N PRO A 154 5.37 15.55 8.22
CA PRO A 154 6.24 14.52 8.82
C PRO A 154 5.52 13.23 9.23
N TYR A 155 4.20 13.23 9.36
CA TYR A 155 3.40 12.12 9.90
C TYR A 155 2.43 11.52 8.91
N LEU A 156 2.04 12.27 7.89
CA LEU A 156 1.07 11.85 6.88
C LEU A 156 1.51 12.30 5.50
N LYS A 157 1.44 11.39 4.55
CA LYS A 157 1.69 11.67 3.13
C LYS A 157 0.58 11.04 2.30
N VAL A 158 0.11 11.77 1.28
CA VAL A 158 -0.82 11.25 0.27
C VAL A 158 -0.11 11.25 -1.07
N VAL A 159 -0.28 10.19 -1.81
CA VAL A 159 0.31 10.01 -3.14
C VAL A 159 -0.74 9.46 -4.09
N MET A 160 -0.90 10.09 -5.24
CA MET A 160 -1.65 9.55 -6.37
C MET A 160 -0.67 9.09 -7.44
N VAL A 161 -0.52 7.77 -7.63
CA VAL A 161 0.37 7.24 -8.68
C VAL A 161 -0.28 7.37 -10.06
N GLU A 162 0.52 7.80 -11.03
CA GLU A 162 0.08 7.94 -12.40
C GLU A 162 0.00 6.59 -13.13
N ASN A 163 -0.82 6.55 -14.17
CA ASN A 163 -0.91 5.43 -15.10
C ASN A 163 -1.06 4.04 -14.45
N TYR A 164 -1.81 3.96 -13.32
CA TYR A 164 -2.05 2.70 -12.65
C TYR A 164 -2.42 1.59 -13.66
N ASN A 165 -1.67 0.51 -13.61
CA ASN A 165 -1.83 -0.68 -14.44
C ASN A 165 -1.34 -1.93 -13.68
N VAL A 166 -1.47 -3.10 -14.31
CA VAL A 166 -1.10 -4.38 -13.67
C VAL A 166 0.39 -4.43 -13.32
N THR A 167 1.27 -3.93 -14.16
CA THR A 167 2.73 -3.93 -13.90
C THR A 167 3.07 -3.09 -12.67
N LEU A 168 2.42 -1.94 -12.50
CA LEU A 168 2.58 -1.11 -11.30
C LEU A 168 1.96 -1.79 -10.08
N ALA A 169 0.82 -2.48 -10.23
CA ALA A 169 0.20 -3.24 -9.16
C ALA A 169 1.12 -4.35 -8.61
N GLU A 170 1.91 -4.99 -9.47
CA GLU A 170 2.87 -6.04 -9.10
C GLU A 170 3.99 -5.53 -8.16
N LYS A 171 4.21 -4.22 -8.12
CA LYS A 171 5.15 -3.57 -7.19
C LYS A 171 4.45 -3.01 -5.95
N LEU A 172 3.24 -2.46 -6.14
CA LEU A 172 2.48 -1.82 -5.07
C LEU A 172 1.95 -2.84 -4.04
N ILE A 173 1.38 -3.96 -4.52
CA ILE A 173 0.74 -4.94 -3.64
C ILE A 173 1.74 -5.60 -2.67
N PRO A 174 2.92 -6.09 -3.08
CA PRO A 174 3.88 -6.66 -2.13
C PRO A 174 4.41 -5.65 -1.11
N ALA A 175 4.48 -4.37 -1.46
CA ALA A 175 4.95 -3.30 -0.58
C ALA A 175 3.89 -2.80 0.42
N ALA A 176 2.61 -3.14 0.24
CA ALA A 176 1.54 -2.66 1.10
C ALA A 176 1.62 -3.25 2.52
N ASP A 177 1.43 -2.42 3.53
CA ASP A 177 1.15 -2.85 4.90
C ASP A 177 -0.37 -3.02 5.08
N ILE A 178 -1.16 -2.15 4.43
CA ILE A 178 -2.63 -2.17 4.40
C ILE A 178 -3.08 -2.09 2.94
N HIS A 179 -4.08 -2.92 2.55
CA HIS A 179 -4.61 -2.93 1.18
C HIS A 179 -6.12 -3.22 1.18
#